data_afd91383d4012e799cfd235fcd94cba6
#
_entry.id   afd91383d4012e799cfd235fcd94cba6
#
_cell.length_a   1.000
_cell.length_b   1.000
_cell.length_c   1.000
_cell.angle_alpha   90.00
_cell.angle_beta   90.00
_cell.angle_gamma   90.00
#
_symmetry.space_group_name_H-M   'P 1'
#
loop_
_entity.id
_entity.type
_entity.pdbx_description
1 polymer ?
#
loop_
_entity_poly.entity_id
_entity_poly.type
_entity_poly.pdbx_seq_one_letter_code
_entity_poly.pdbx_strand_id
1 'polypeptide(L)'
;NQGGSGKTMVGLLGGSSGLLEPLAENFNACGLECETSADIKRQIWTKLFTNTAASSLTAVLQVPLGFIHSDPSARRLMEELAKEATAVANADCGGFDAQKVVETVDTVCRNAPNGYTSIYADVKNGARSEVDTISGAVIEAASEYGIPVPYHEMVVKLIHALEHKNRT
;
A
#
# COMPACT_ATOMS: atom_id res chain seq x y z
N ASN A 1 11.16 -18.48 -1.46
CA ASN A 1 12.19 -17.68 -2.14
C ASN A 1 12.29 -16.32 -1.49
N GLN A 2 13.44 -16.03 -0.90
CA GLN A 2 13.74 -14.69 -0.40
C GLN A 2 14.04 -13.78 -1.59
N GLY A 3 13.14 -12.86 -1.90
CA GLY A 3 13.24 -11.95 -3.06
C GLY A 3 14.22 -10.78 -2.87
N GLY A 4 14.82 -10.64 -1.67
CA GLY A 4 15.76 -9.58 -1.31
C GLY A 4 16.06 -9.57 0.18
N SER A 5 17.05 -8.78 0.60
CA SER A 5 17.28 -8.44 1.99
C SER A 5 16.47 -7.19 2.33
N GLY A 6 15.72 -7.23 3.42
CA GLY A 6 14.93 -6.11 3.91
C GLY A 6 14.89 -6.11 5.43
N LYS A 7 14.93 -4.92 6.02
CA LYS A 7 14.82 -4.72 7.45
C LYS A 7 13.37 -4.95 7.89
N THR A 8 13.18 -5.75 8.92
CA THR A 8 11.88 -5.95 9.56
C THR A 8 11.68 -4.88 10.63
N MET A 9 10.52 -4.24 10.61
CA MET A 9 10.12 -3.30 11.65
C MET A 9 8.99 -3.92 12.46
N VAL A 10 9.11 -3.91 13.79
CA VAL A 10 8.09 -4.39 14.72
C VAL A 10 7.67 -3.29 15.68
N GLY A 11 6.39 -3.24 16.03
CA GLY A 11 5.86 -2.22 16.93
C GLY A 11 4.48 -2.61 17.47
N LEU A 12 4.00 -1.88 18.46
CA LEU A 12 2.66 -2.07 19.01
C LEU A 12 1.67 -1.12 18.34
N LEU A 13 0.51 -1.62 17.97
CA LEU A 13 -0.60 -0.79 17.50
C LEU A 13 -1.28 -0.02 18.65
N GLY A 14 -1.01 -0.42 19.90
CA GLY A 14 -1.47 0.24 21.11
C GLY A 14 -0.94 -0.46 22.36
N GLY A 15 -0.96 0.23 23.49
CA GLY A 15 -0.46 -0.29 24.77
C GLY A 15 1.07 -0.25 24.90
N SER A 16 1.59 -1.03 25.84
CA SER A 16 3.04 -1.21 26.07
C SER A 16 3.34 -2.69 26.27
N SER A 17 4.48 -3.14 25.75
CA SER A 17 4.94 -4.52 25.97
C SER A 17 6.46 -4.53 26.09
N GLY A 18 6.96 -5.14 27.16
CA GLY A 18 8.38 -5.44 27.32
C GLY A 18 8.89 -6.57 26.43
N LEU A 19 8.06 -7.06 25.50
CA LEU A 19 8.43 -8.18 24.61
C LEU A 19 8.98 -7.72 23.26
N LEU A 20 8.86 -6.43 22.89
CA LEU A 20 9.31 -5.95 21.57
C LEU A 20 10.83 -6.04 21.41
N GLU A 21 11.59 -5.57 22.40
CA GLU A 21 13.04 -5.61 22.37
C GLU A 21 13.54 -7.05 22.34
N PRO A 22 13.12 -7.97 23.26
CA PRO A 22 13.50 -9.38 23.15
C PRO A 22 13.11 -10.05 21.84
N LEU A 23 11.96 -9.67 21.24
CA LEU A 23 11.56 -10.17 19.92
C LEU A 23 12.53 -9.72 18.84
N ALA A 24 12.87 -8.44 18.77
CA ALA A 24 13.81 -7.90 17.79
C ALA A 24 15.21 -8.50 17.97
N GLU A 25 15.67 -8.69 19.21
CA GLU A 25 16.94 -9.34 19.51
C GLU A 25 16.97 -10.79 19.00
N ASN A 26 15.91 -11.57 19.20
CA ASN A 26 15.82 -12.94 18.71
C ASN A 26 15.83 -13.00 17.17
N PHE A 27 15.11 -12.08 16.46
CA PHE A 27 15.17 -12.00 15.01
C PHE A 27 16.59 -11.71 14.52
N ASN A 28 17.27 -10.73 15.14
CA ASN A 28 18.66 -10.38 14.80
C ASN A 28 19.61 -11.54 15.07
N ALA A 29 19.45 -12.28 16.18
CA ALA A 29 20.24 -13.46 16.47
C ALA A 29 20.06 -14.58 15.44
N CYS A 30 18.90 -14.65 14.78
CA CYS A 30 18.63 -15.57 13.67
C CYS A 30 19.09 -15.03 12.30
N GLY A 31 19.76 -13.88 12.24
CA GLY A 31 20.23 -13.27 10.99
C GLY A 31 19.14 -12.51 10.20
N LEU A 32 18.01 -12.24 10.82
CA LEU A 32 16.93 -11.41 10.26
C LEU A 32 17.00 -10.02 10.86
N GLU A 33 17.44 -9.02 10.08
CA GLU A 33 17.53 -7.64 10.54
C GLU A 33 16.18 -7.14 11.03
N CYS A 34 16.08 -6.78 12.32
CA CYS A 34 14.84 -6.35 12.96
C CYS A 34 15.09 -5.16 13.89
N GLU A 35 14.23 -4.17 13.84
CA GLU A 35 14.21 -3.03 14.74
C GLU A 35 12.83 -2.81 15.33
N THR A 36 12.79 -2.23 16.54
CA THR A 36 11.54 -1.79 17.16
C THR A 36 11.16 -0.38 16.67
N SER A 37 9.85 -0.13 16.57
CA SER A 37 9.31 1.18 16.21
C SER A 37 8.29 1.64 17.24
N ALA A 38 8.46 2.85 17.74
CA ALA A 38 7.46 3.52 18.57
C ALA A 38 6.25 4.02 17.77
N ASP A 39 6.39 4.12 16.44
CA ASP A 39 5.35 4.62 15.52
C ASP A 39 5.14 3.68 14.35
N ILE A 40 4.79 2.43 14.66
CA ILE A 40 4.60 1.38 13.63
C ILE A 40 3.41 1.69 12.71
N LYS A 41 2.36 2.34 13.21
CA LYS A 41 1.22 2.77 12.40
C LYS A 41 1.65 3.67 11.24
N ARG A 42 2.49 4.65 11.53
CA ARG A 42 3.02 5.56 10.52
C ARG A 42 3.83 4.84 9.43
N GLN A 43 4.60 3.83 9.83
CA GLN A 43 5.36 3.02 8.86
C GLN A 43 4.46 2.16 7.99
N ILE A 44 3.41 1.57 8.58
CA ILE A 44 2.39 0.82 7.85
C ILE A 44 1.74 1.72 6.79
N TRP A 45 1.27 2.92 7.18
CA TRP A 45 0.68 3.86 6.25
C TRP A 45 1.65 4.31 5.16
N THR A 46 2.91 4.58 5.50
CA THR A 46 3.95 4.96 4.51
C THR A 46 4.10 3.91 3.41
N LYS A 47 4.11 2.62 3.76
CA LYS A 47 4.14 1.53 2.79
C LYS A 47 2.82 1.40 2.03
N LEU A 48 1.71 1.60 2.73
CA LEU A 48 0.36 1.44 2.17
C LEU A 48 0.06 2.47 1.08
N PHE A 49 0.55 3.71 1.18
CA PHE A 49 0.33 4.74 0.15
C PHE A 49 0.70 4.29 -1.25
N THR A 50 1.90 3.73 -1.43
CA THR A 50 2.31 3.22 -2.75
C THR A 50 1.49 2.02 -3.18
N ASN A 51 1.23 1.09 -2.27
CA ASN A 51 0.50 -0.14 -2.59
C ASN A 51 -0.96 0.15 -2.97
N THR A 52 -1.62 1.05 -2.27
CA THR A 52 -3.02 1.35 -2.55
C THR A 52 -3.20 2.26 -3.78
N ALA A 53 -2.31 3.24 -4.01
CA ALA A 53 -2.43 4.16 -5.12
C ALA A 53 -1.86 3.60 -6.44
N ALA A 54 -0.61 3.14 -6.45
CA ALA A 54 0.04 2.69 -7.68
C ALA A 54 -0.28 1.24 -8.02
N SER A 55 -0.24 0.30 -7.03
CA SER A 55 -0.44 -1.12 -7.33
C SER A 55 -1.84 -1.45 -7.83
N SER A 56 -2.86 -0.82 -7.25
CA SER A 56 -4.24 -0.99 -7.69
C SER A 56 -4.46 -0.52 -9.13
N LEU A 57 -3.86 0.62 -9.52
CA LEU A 57 -3.96 1.13 -10.89
C LEU A 57 -3.20 0.27 -11.89
N THR A 58 -1.99 -0.22 -11.56
CA THR A 58 -1.28 -1.15 -12.45
C THR A 58 -2.09 -2.41 -12.72
N ALA A 59 -2.81 -2.90 -11.72
CA ALA A 59 -3.68 -4.07 -11.87
C ALA A 59 -4.91 -3.80 -12.73
N VAL A 60 -5.58 -2.67 -12.56
CA VAL A 60 -6.76 -2.30 -13.36
C VAL A 60 -6.38 -2.02 -14.81
N LEU A 61 -5.33 -1.25 -15.04
CA LEU A 61 -4.89 -0.83 -16.38
C LEU A 61 -4.02 -1.87 -17.08
N GLN A 62 -3.53 -2.88 -16.37
CA GLN A 62 -2.60 -3.91 -16.87
C GLN A 62 -1.31 -3.31 -17.47
N VAL A 63 -0.72 -2.34 -16.76
CA VAL A 63 0.46 -1.57 -17.18
C VAL A 63 1.57 -1.61 -16.12
N PRO A 64 2.84 -1.34 -16.49
CA PRO A 64 3.92 -1.18 -15.53
C PRO A 64 3.81 0.16 -14.77
N LEU A 65 4.56 0.28 -13.67
CA LEU A 65 4.59 1.48 -12.82
C LEU A 65 4.95 2.77 -13.59
N GLY A 66 5.86 2.68 -14.55
CA GLY A 66 6.27 3.85 -15.35
C GLY A 66 5.14 4.46 -16.18
N PHE A 67 4.14 3.66 -16.56
CA PHE A 67 2.96 4.18 -17.26
C PHE A 67 2.14 5.09 -16.33
N ILE A 68 2.00 4.73 -15.05
CA ILE A 68 1.28 5.56 -14.06
C ILE A 68 1.93 6.94 -13.93
N HIS A 69 3.27 7.01 -13.97
CA HIS A 69 3.99 8.28 -13.95
C HIS A 69 3.83 9.08 -15.26
N SER A 70 3.93 8.43 -16.43
CA SER A 70 4.04 9.09 -17.72
C SER A 70 2.69 9.48 -18.37
N ASP A 71 1.61 8.77 -18.05
CA ASP A 71 0.27 9.09 -18.56
C ASP A 71 -0.45 10.07 -17.65
N PRO A 72 -0.90 11.24 -18.17
CA PRO A 72 -1.53 12.27 -17.36
C PRO A 72 -2.81 11.82 -16.64
N SER A 73 -3.59 10.93 -17.25
CA SER A 73 -4.86 10.45 -16.67
C SER A 73 -4.61 9.42 -15.57
N ALA A 74 -3.69 8.47 -15.81
CA ALA A 74 -3.30 7.48 -14.81
C ALA A 74 -2.63 8.14 -13.61
N ARG A 75 -1.75 9.14 -13.86
CA ARG A 75 -1.13 9.92 -12.80
C ARG A 75 -2.15 10.66 -11.95
N ARG A 76 -3.15 11.28 -12.56
CA ARG A 76 -4.20 11.97 -11.82
C ARG A 76 -5.04 11.03 -10.95
N LEU A 77 -5.34 9.83 -11.42
CA LEU A 77 -6.01 8.81 -10.61
C LEU A 77 -5.15 8.36 -9.42
N MET A 78 -3.85 8.17 -9.63
CA MET A 78 -2.89 7.87 -8.55
C MET A 78 -2.85 8.99 -7.50
N GLU A 79 -2.84 10.26 -7.93
CA GLU A 79 -2.87 11.42 -7.04
C GLU A 79 -4.15 11.44 -6.17
N GLU A 80 -5.32 11.16 -6.73
CA GLU A 80 -6.58 11.12 -5.98
C GLU A 80 -6.59 9.95 -4.97
N LEU A 81 -6.17 8.75 -5.36
CA LEU A 81 -6.02 7.61 -4.44
C LEU A 81 -5.05 7.92 -3.29
N ALA A 82 -3.90 8.54 -3.60
CA ALA A 82 -2.92 8.93 -2.58
C ALA A 82 -3.48 9.98 -1.61
N LYS A 83 -4.26 10.94 -2.10
CA LYS A 83 -4.92 11.96 -1.26
C LYS A 83 -5.99 11.34 -0.33
N GLU A 84 -6.85 10.46 -0.85
CA GLU A 84 -7.82 9.73 -0.03
C GLU A 84 -7.13 8.94 1.09
N ALA A 85 -6.13 8.12 0.74
CA ALA A 85 -5.38 7.35 1.71
C ALA A 85 -4.69 8.26 2.76
N THR A 86 -4.16 9.42 2.33
CA THR A 86 -3.54 10.40 3.24
C THR A 86 -4.55 11.01 4.20
N ALA A 87 -5.76 11.32 3.73
CA ALA A 87 -6.83 11.84 4.59
C ALA A 87 -7.18 10.84 5.71
N VAL A 88 -7.33 9.56 5.34
CA VAL A 88 -7.61 8.48 6.31
C VAL A 88 -6.43 8.28 7.28
N ALA A 89 -5.20 8.22 6.77
CA ALA A 89 -4.00 8.09 7.61
C ALA A 89 -3.85 9.24 8.61
N ASN A 90 -4.21 10.47 8.22
CA ASN A 90 -4.17 11.62 9.11
C ASN A 90 -5.26 11.56 10.19
N ALA A 91 -6.39 10.95 9.95
CA ALA A 91 -7.39 10.70 10.97
C ALA A 91 -6.95 9.59 11.95
N ASP A 92 -6.25 8.56 11.45
CA ASP A 92 -5.79 7.43 12.26
C ASP A 92 -4.55 7.73 13.13
N CYS A 93 -3.53 8.39 12.59
CA CYS A 93 -2.28 8.66 13.32
C CYS A 93 -1.64 10.03 13.04
N GLY A 94 -2.13 10.77 12.05
CA GLY A 94 -1.68 12.14 11.75
C GLY A 94 -0.29 12.27 11.11
N GLY A 95 0.04 13.52 10.79
CA GLY A 95 1.41 13.93 10.43
C GLY A 95 1.86 13.65 9.00
N PHE A 96 0.96 13.36 8.07
CA PHE A 96 1.27 13.21 6.65
C PHE A 96 0.88 14.46 5.85
N ASP A 97 1.78 14.89 4.98
CA ASP A 97 1.54 15.92 3.99
C ASP A 97 1.10 15.24 2.68
N ALA A 98 -0.10 15.56 2.21
CA ALA A 98 -0.68 14.90 1.04
C ALA A 98 0.16 15.12 -0.24
N GLN A 99 0.75 16.31 -0.40
CA GLN A 99 1.59 16.59 -1.57
C GLN A 99 2.88 15.75 -1.53
N LYS A 100 3.50 15.62 -0.36
CA LYS A 100 4.70 14.78 -0.19
C LYS A 100 4.40 13.29 -0.39
N VAL A 101 3.23 12.82 0.03
CA VAL A 101 2.80 11.44 -0.23
C VAL A 101 2.65 11.20 -1.72
N VAL A 102 1.96 12.09 -2.44
CA VAL A 102 1.82 12.03 -3.90
C VAL A 102 3.20 12.01 -4.58
N GLU A 103 4.10 12.91 -4.21
CA GLU A 103 5.47 12.98 -4.77
C GLU A 103 6.27 11.70 -4.49
N THR A 104 6.08 11.10 -3.32
CA THR A 104 6.73 9.83 -2.97
C THR A 104 6.25 8.69 -3.86
N VAL A 105 4.93 8.54 -4.03
CA VAL A 105 4.34 7.51 -4.90
C VAL A 105 4.76 7.72 -6.35
N ASP A 106 4.71 8.95 -6.86
CA ASP A 106 5.15 9.29 -8.21
C ASP A 106 6.64 8.97 -8.43
N THR A 107 7.47 9.24 -7.42
CA THR A 107 8.90 8.91 -7.46
C THR A 107 9.15 7.40 -7.54
N VAL A 108 8.37 6.59 -6.82
CA VAL A 108 8.44 5.12 -6.93
C VAL A 108 8.08 4.67 -8.35
N CYS A 109 7.00 5.21 -8.92
CA CYS A 109 6.58 4.89 -10.27
C CYS A 109 7.65 5.26 -11.31
N ARG A 110 8.25 6.42 -11.17
CA ARG A 110 9.33 6.91 -12.06
C ARG A 110 10.61 6.08 -11.96
N ASN A 111 10.99 5.67 -10.76
CA ASN A 111 12.26 4.97 -10.50
C ASN A 111 12.19 3.47 -10.86
N ALA A 112 11.00 2.91 -11.02
CA ALA A 112 10.78 1.52 -11.43
C ALA A 112 9.91 1.44 -12.71
N PRO A 113 10.33 2.04 -13.85
CA PRO A 113 9.47 2.23 -15.00
C PRO A 113 8.96 0.92 -15.63
N ASN A 114 9.72 -0.16 -15.53
CA ASN A 114 9.36 -1.50 -16.00
C ASN A 114 8.89 -2.42 -14.86
N GLY A 115 8.69 -1.87 -13.65
CA GLY A 115 8.25 -2.63 -12.49
C GLY A 115 6.77 -3.02 -12.57
N TYR A 116 6.48 -4.24 -12.15
CA TYR A 116 5.12 -4.76 -12.01
C TYR A 116 4.85 -5.04 -10.53
N THR A 117 3.62 -4.82 -10.10
CA THR A 117 3.21 -5.02 -8.70
C THR A 117 2.64 -6.43 -8.47
N SER A 118 2.53 -6.85 -7.20
CA SER A 118 1.92 -8.15 -6.85
C SER A 118 0.46 -8.22 -7.31
N ILE A 119 -0.34 -7.19 -7.04
CA ILE A 119 -1.76 -7.14 -7.45
C ILE A 119 -1.88 -7.25 -8.99
N TYR A 120 -1.01 -6.57 -9.74
CA TYR A 120 -0.96 -6.73 -11.21
C TYR A 120 -0.72 -8.19 -11.61
N ALA A 121 0.28 -8.84 -11.00
CA ALA A 121 0.63 -10.23 -11.33
C ALA A 121 -0.51 -11.19 -10.97
N ASP A 122 -1.16 -11.02 -9.82
CA ASP A 122 -2.29 -11.86 -9.40
C ASP A 122 -3.46 -11.75 -10.37
N VAL A 123 -3.91 -10.52 -10.67
CA VAL A 123 -5.01 -10.27 -11.62
C VAL A 123 -4.68 -10.83 -13.00
N LYS A 124 -3.47 -10.58 -13.50
CA LYS A 124 -3.02 -11.09 -14.80
C LYS A 124 -3.03 -12.62 -14.89
N ASN A 125 -2.68 -13.29 -13.79
CA ASN A 125 -2.64 -14.75 -13.71
C ASN A 125 -3.97 -15.39 -13.30
N GLY A 126 -5.04 -14.60 -13.13
CA GLY A 126 -6.34 -15.09 -12.69
C GLY A 126 -6.38 -15.54 -11.22
N ALA A 127 -5.39 -15.12 -10.42
CA ALA A 127 -5.35 -15.37 -8.99
C ALA A 127 -6.15 -14.29 -8.22
N ARG A 128 -6.56 -14.64 -6.99
CA ARG A 128 -7.12 -13.66 -6.06
C ARG A 128 -5.98 -12.77 -5.54
N SER A 129 -6.16 -11.48 -5.62
CA SER A 129 -5.19 -10.51 -5.14
C SER A 129 -5.40 -10.11 -3.67
N GLU A 130 -4.46 -9.34 -3.14
CA GLU A 130 -4.54 -8.75 -1.80
C GLU A 130 -5.29 -7.41 -1.77
N VAL A 131 -6.12 -7.11 -2.78
CA VAL A 131 -6.80 -5.80 -2.87
C VAL A 131 -7.66 -5.49 -1.65
N ASP A 132 -8.32 -6.51 -1.08
CA ASP A 132 -9.15 -6.35 0.12
C ASP A 132 -8.34 -5.94 1.36
N THR A 133 -7.14 -6.48 1.53
CA THR A 133 -6.24 -6.18 2.66
C THR A 133 -5.39 -4.93 2.44
N ILE A 134 -5.35 -4.41 1.23
CA ILE A 134 -4.61 -3.19 0.86
C ILE A 134 -5.60 -2.02 0.70
N SER A 135 -6.29 -1.92 -0.42
CA SER A 135 -7.24 -0.83 -0.67
C SER A 135 -8.54 -0.99 0.13
N GLY A 136 -8.97 -2.22 0.39
CA GLY A 136 -10.12 -2.51 1.26
C GLY A 136 -9.88 -2.08 2.70
N ALA A 137 -8.67 -2.25 3.24
CA ALA A 137 -8.32 -1.76 4.57
C ALA A 137 -8.40 -0.22 4.67
N VAL A 138 -8.09 0.51 3.59
CA VAL A 138 -8.28 1.98 3.56
C VAL A 138 -9.78 2.32 3.63
N ILE A 139 -10.64 1.58 2.92
CA ILE A 139 -12.10 1.78 2.95
C ILE A 139 -12.65 1.50 4.35
N GLU A 140 -12.20 0.41 4.99
CA GLU A 140 -12.60 0.04 6.36
C GLU A 140 -12.24 1.14 7.35
N ALA A 141 -10.97 1.57 7.36
CA ALA A 141 -10.52 2.67 8.21
C ALA A 141 -11.25 3.99 7.90
N ALA A 142 -11.49 4.30 6.63
CA ALA A 142 -12.24 5.49 6.21
C ALA A 142 -13.66 5.51 6.79
N SER A 143 -14.32 4.34 6.85
CA SER A 143 -15.65 4.19 7.42
C SER A 143 -15.69 4.52 8.91
N GLU A 144 -14.65 4.14 9.68
CA GLU A 144 -14.54 4.45 11.11
C GLU A 144 -14.45 5.96 11.38
N TYR A 145 -13.82 6.71 10.46
CA TYR A 145 -13.64 8.17 10.59
C TYR A 145 -14.65 8.98 9.80
N GLY A 146 -15.59 8.35 9.08
CA GLY A 146 -16.56 9.04 8.25
C GLY A 146 -15.95 9.80 7.06
N ILE A 147 -14.84 9.33 6.52
CA ILE A 147 -14.12 9.94 5.40
C ILE A 147 -14.54 9.27 4.09
N PRO A 148 -15.01 10.02 3.08
CA PRO A 148 -15.35 9.44 1.79
C PRO A 148 -14.09 9.07 1.00
N VAL A 149 -14.07 7.85 0.42
CA VAL A 149 -12.96 7.33 -0.39
C VAL A 149 -13.47 6.70 -1.70
N PRO A 150 -14.17 7.47 -2.55
CA PRO A 150 -14.82 6.95 -3.74
C PRO A 150 -13.88 6.33 -4.76
N TYR A 151 -12.64 6.80 -4.87
CA TYR A 151 -11.64 6.21 -5.78
C TYR A 151 -11.18 4.83 -5.28
N HIS A 152 -10.98 4.64 -3.98
CA HIS A 152 -10.67 3.32 -3.41
C HIS A 152 -11.83 2.36 -3.60
N GLU A 153 -13.06 2.77 -3.34
CA GLU A 153 -14.24 1.94 -3.56
C GLU A 153 -14.38 1.51 -5.02
N MET A 154 -14.14 2.43 -5.95
CA MET A 154 -14.20 2.15 -7.37
C MET A 154 -13.12 1.15 -7.78
N VAL A 155 -11.88 1.38 -7.37
CA VAL A 155 -10.75 0.54 -7.81
C VAL A 155 -10.87 -0.89 -7.26
N VAL A 156 -11.33 -1.08 -6.02
CA VAL A 156 -11.59 -2.40 -5.44
C VAL A 156 -12.67 -3.14 -6.24
N LYS A 157 -13.79 -2.48 -6.56
CA LYS A 157 -14.86 -3.07 -7.39
C LYS A 157 -14.37 -3.46 -8.79
N LEU A 158 -13.52 -2.65 -9.41
CA LEU A 158 -12.91 -2.95 -10.71
C LEU A 158 -11.99 -4.18 -10.65
N ILE A 159 -11.16 -4.29 -9.61
CA ILE A 159 -10.27 -5.44 -9.43
C ILE A 159 -11.08 -6.72 -9.19
N HIS A 160 -12.12 -6.67 -8.33
CA HIS A 160 -13.01 -7.82 -8.14
C HIS A 160 -13.68 -8.26 -9.45
N ALA A 161 -14.13 -7.30 -10.28
CA ALA A 161 -14.72 -7.61 -11.57
C ALA A 161 -13.71 -8.29 -12.53
N LEU A 162 -12.45 -7.83 -12.53
CA LEU A 162 -11.37 -8.47 -13.30
C LEU A 162 -11.05 -9.88 -12.79
N GLU A 163 -10.99 -10.08 -11.47
CA GLU A 163 -10.78 -11.40 -10.87
C GLU A 163 -11.91 -12.38 -11.21
N HIS A 164 -13.16 -11.92 -11.22
CA HIS A 164 -14.30 -12.76 -11.63
C HIS A 164 -14.23 -13.11 -13.12
N LYS A 165 -13.97 -12.13 -13.99
CA LYS A 165 -13.81 -12.35 -15.43
C LYS A 165 -12.74 -13.38 -15.75
N ASN A 166 -11.63 -13.38 -15.02
CA ASN A 166 -10.52 -14.28 -15.28
C ASN A 166 -10.75 -15.72 -14.76
N ARG A 167 -11.82 -15.95 -14.00
CA ARG A 167 -12.24 -17.29 -13.51
C ARG A 167 -13.32 -17.96 -14.37
N THR A 168 -13.96 -17.18 -15.24
CA THR A 168 -14.98 -17.66 -16.21
C THR A 168 -14.36 -17.93 -17.56
#